data_bdab6cba3ee7258fb46bf9322cc75bb1
#
_entry.id   bdab6cba3ee7258fb46bf9322cc75bb1
#
_cell.length_a   1.000
_cell.length_b   1.000
_cell.length_c   1.000
_cell.angle_alpha   90.00
_cell.angle_beta   90.00
_cell.angle_gamma   90.00
#
_symmetry.space_group_name_H-M   'P 1'
#
loop_
_entity.id
_entity.type
_entity.pdbx_description
1 polymer ?
#
loop_
_entity_poly.entity_id
_entity_poly.type
_entity_poly.pdbx_seq_one_letter_code
_entity_poly.pdbx_strand_id
1 'polypeptide(L)'
;MTEHYYSLNRYLRESFGEKVYKLALDGGMTCPNRDGKLGTRGCIFCSAGGSGDFAQGRCGSVAEQLEGARARLRSKTGAEKFIAYFQSYTNTYAPVEYLETLFSEAISQPSVAALSIGTRPDCLPGEVVDLLGRLNKIKPVWVELGLQTIHPDTARYIRRGYALAVYEDALRRLKAAGITVIVHVILGLPGEDRERMLQTIDYLGGPHRPDGVKLQLLHVLEGTDLAQDWKEGKFSCMEPGEYYDLLCDCLERLPP
;
A
#
# COMPACT_ATOMS: atom_id res chain seq x y z
N MET A 1 -18.09 -6.51 21.64
CA MET A 1 -17.98 -7.43 20.50
C MET A 1 -16.55 -7.94 20.47
N THR A 2 -16.34 -9.22 20.49
CA THR A 2 -15.03 -9.86 20.35
C THR A 2 -14.60 -9.68 18.89
N GLU A 3 -13.51 -8.97 18.63
CA GLU A 3 -12.94 -8.90 17.28
C GLU A 3 -12.35 -10.27 16.92
N HIS A 4 -12.72 -10.81 15.76
CA HIS A 4 -12.28 -12.13 15.31
C HIS A 4 -10.88 -12.12 14.65
N TYR A 5 -10.29 -10.94 14.45
CA TYR A 5 -8.96 -10.75 13.90
C TYR A 5 -8.30 -9.49 14.51
N TYR A 6 -6.99 -9.42 14.43
CA TYR A 6 -6.23 -8.25 14.89
C TYR A 6 -6.30 -7.11 13.88
N SER A 7 -7.28 -6.23 14.06
CA SER A 7 -7.54 -5.15 13.11
C SER A 7 -6.52 -4.01 13.22
N LEU A 8 -6.29 -3.28 12.10
CA LEU A 8 -5.48 -2.05 12.11
C LEU A 8 -5.98 -1.04 13.16
N ASN A 9 -7.31 -0.92 13.32
CA ASN A 9 -7.87 -0.01 14.32
C ASN A 9 -7.48 -0.41 15.76
N ARG A 10 -7.49 -1.70 16.05
CA ARG A 10 -7.05 -2.23 17.35
C ARG A 10 -5.55 -1.99 17.55
N TYR A 11 -4.73 -2.35 16.57
CA TYR A 11 -3.29 -2.09 16.59
C TYR A 11 -2.97 -0.60 16.87
N LEU A 12 -3.66 0.32 16.18
CA LEU A 12 -3.44 1.76 16.36
C LEU A 12 -3.79 2.23 17.77
N ARG A 13 -4.90 1.76 18.32
CA ARG A 13 -5.31 2.09 19.70
C ARG A 13 -4.33 1.57 20.74
N GLU A 14 -3.85 0.34 20.56
CA GLU A 14 -2.87 -0.27 21.47
C GLU A 14 -1.50 0.42 21.35
N SER A 15 -1.07 0.77 20.15
CA SER A 15 0.26 1.38 19.90
C SER A 15 0.32 2.86 20.26
N PHE A 16 -0.74 3.63 20.04
CA PHE A 16 -0.74 5.09 20.19
C PHE A 16 -1.66 5.60 21.31
N GLY A 17 -2.41 4.71 21.98
CA GLY A 17 -3.34 5.04 23.05
C GLY A 17 -4.65 5.68 22.59
N GLU A 18 -4.78 5.99 21.30
CA GLU A 18 -5.94 6.64 20.69
C GLU A 18 -6.18 6.17 19.26
N LYS A 19 -7.32 6.54 18.70
CA LYS A 19 -7.60 6.30 17.28
C LYS A 19 -6.79 7.26 16.41
N VAL A 20 -5.94 6.73 15.56
CA VAL A 20 -5.10 7.47 14.61
C VAL A 20 -5.63 7.28 13.19
N TYR A 21 -5.62 8.33 12.38
CA TYR A 21 -6.09 8.29 10.99
C TYR A 21 -4.94 8.51 10.01
N LYS A 22 -5.01 7.85 8.85
CA LYS A 22 -4.09 8.12 7.74
C LYS A 22 -4.49 9.40 7.02
N LEU A 23 -3.52 10.28 6.80
CA LEU A 23 -3.63 11.43 5.90
C LEU A 23 -2.88 11.10 4.61
N ALA A 24 -3.61 10.89 3.52
CA ALA A 24 -3.04 10.55 2.24
C ALA A 24 -2.39 11.78 1.59
N LEU A 25 -1.11 11.67 1.27
CA LEU A 25 -0.25 12.72 0.74
C LEU A 25 0.30 12.31 -0.64
N ASP A 26 0.66 13.30 -1.43
CA ASP A 26 1.36 13.15 -2.70
C ASP A 26 2.81 13.60 -2.54
N GLY A 27 3.74 12.68 -2.71
CA GLY A 27 5.18 12.96 -2.65
C GLY A 27 5.77 13.48 -3.98
N GLY A 28 4.97 13.58 -5.05
CA GLY A 28 5.41 14.04 -6.37
C GLY A 28 6.24 13.04 -7.15
N MET A 29 6.31 11.77 -6.72
CA MET A 29 6.95 10.71 -7.46
C MET A 29 6.09 10.22 -8.63
N THR A 30 6.70 9.50 -9.55
CA THR A 30 6.03 8.73 -10.60
C THR A 30 6.15 7.23 -10.34
N CYS A 31 6.02 6.43 -11.38
CA CYS A 31 6.12 4.97 -11.31
C CYS A 31 6.91 4.44 -12.52
N PRO A 32 7.85 3.47 -12.35
CA PRO A 32 8.58 2.89 -13.47
C PRO A 32 7.69 2.21 -14.53
N ASN A 33 6.44 1.88 -14.19
CA ASN A 33 5.44 1.42 -15.16
C ASN A 33 4.80 2.56 -15.98
N ARG A 34 5.19 3.84 -15.74
CA ARG A 34 4.59 5.02 -16.39
C ARG A 34 5.59 5.97 -17.05
N ASP A 35 6.83 5.99 -16.59
CA ASP A 35 7.86 6.91 -17.08
C ASP A 35 8.70 6.36 -18.25
N GLY A 36 8.38 5.16 -18.73
CA GLY A 36 9.07 4.51 -19.84
C GLY A 36 10.15 3.51 -19.41
N LYS A 37 10.51 3.44 -18.11
CA LYS A 37 11.54 2.51 -17.65
C LYS A 37 11.09 1.03 -17.78
N LEU A 38 9.88 0.70 -17.39
CA LEU A 38 9.24 -0.62 -17.57
C LEU A 38 8.05 -0.54 -18.53
N GLY A 39 7.38 0.60 -18.60
CA GLY A 39 6.23 0.83 -19.43
C GLY A 39 5.69 2.26 -19.27
N THR A 40 4.69 2.62 -20.08
CA THR A 40 4.10 3.97 -20.09
C THR A 40 2.64 4.00 -19.61
N ARG A 41 2.00 2.83 -19.52
CA ARG A 41 0.55 2.70 -19.27
C ARG A 41 0.18 2.40 -17.82
N GLY A 42 1.17 2.09 -16.96
CA GLY A 42 0.94 1.65 -15.59
C GLY A 42 0.43 0.21 -15.48
N CYS A 43 0.10 -0.22 -14.26
CA CYS A 43 -0.66 -1.46 -14.03
C CYS A 43 -2.06 -1.31 -14.64
N ILE A 44 -2.66 -2.41 -15.13
CA ILE A 44 -3.92 -2.33 -15.89
C ILE A 44 -5.10 -1.78 -15.08
N PHE A 45 -5.07 -1.92 -13.75
CA PHE A 45 -6.10 -1.46 -12.81
C PHE A 45 -5.85 -0.06 -12.23
N CYS A 46 -4.66 0.51 -12.49
CA CYS A 46 -4.23 1.74 -11.81
C CYS A 46 -4.78 2.98 -12.53
N SER A 47 -5.51 3.82 -11.80
CA SER A 47 -6.02 5.10 -12.30
C SER A 47 -4.92 6.04 -12.79
N ALA A 48 -5.29 7.10 -13.49
CA ALA A 48 -4.35 8.15 -13.89
C ALA A 48 -3.64 8.80 -12.69
N GLY A 49 -4.30 8.86 -11.53
CA GLY A 49 -3.75 9.36 -10.26
C GLY A 49 -2.81 8.41 -9.53
N GLY A 50 -2.49 7.24 -10.11
CA GLY A 50 -1.54 6.30 -9.49
C GLY A 50 -1.99 5.77 -8.14
N SER A 51 -3.28 5.46 -7.95
CA SER A 51 -3.92 5.10 -6.67
C SER A 51 -3.96 6.23 -5.64
N GLY A 52 -3.68 7.47 -6.06
CA GLY A 52 -3.67 8.67 -5.23
C GLY A 52 -4.88 9.58 -5.43
N ASP A 53 -5.98 9.09 -6.04
CA ASP A 53 -7.14 9.91 -6.38
C ASP A 53 -7.77 10.63 -5.18
N PHE A 54 -7.57 10.12 -3.98
CA PHE A 54 -8.03 10.71 -2.73
C PHE A 54 -6.92 11.37 -1.91
N ALA A 55 -5.67 11.36 -2.40
CA ALA A 55 -4.58 12.03 -1.73
C ALA A 55 -4.77 13.55 -1.78
N GLN A 56 -4.18 14.25 -0.80
CA GLN A 56 -4.05 15.69 -0.90
C GLN A 56 -3.11 15.99 -2.07
N GLY A 57 -3.62 16.70 -3.08
CA GLY A 57 -2.81 17.11 -4.22
C GLY A 57 -1.57 17.89 -3.78
N ARG A 58 -0.47 17.72 -4.50
CA ARG A 58 0.79 18.40 -4.21
C ARG A 58 0.58 19.92 -4.28
N CYS A 59 0.55 20.55 -3.13
CA CYS A 59 0.50 22.00 -2.99
C CYS A 59 1.50 22.38 -1.88
N GLY A 60 2.45 23.24 -2.19
CA GLY A 60 3.40 23.77 -1.22
C GLY A 60 4.24 22.68 -0.51
N SER A 61 4.36 22.82 0.81
CA SER A 61 5.11 21.93 1.71
C SER A 61 4.32 20.70 2.14
N VAL A 62 4.99 19.71 2.74
CA VAL A 62 4.32 18.57 3.38
C VAL A 62 3.44 19.02 4.53
N ALA A 63 3.87 20.04 5.28
CA ALA A 63 3.08 20.61 6.37
C ALA A 63 1.74 21.18 5.88
N GLU A 64 1.74 21.87 4.74
CA GLU A 64 0.51 22.40 4.12
C GLU A 64 -0.40 21.27 3.61
N GLN A 65 0.17 20.21 3.01
CA GLN A 65 -0.59 19.05 2.61
C GLN A 65 -1.25 18.36 3.82
N LEU A 66 -0.52 18.19 4.92
CA LEU A 66 -1.03 17.60 6.15
C LEU A 66 -2.19 18.43 6.73
N GLU A 67 -2.05 19.76 6.78
CA GLU A 67 -3.11 20.62 7.29
C GLU A 67 -4.35 20.58 6.37
N GLY A 68 -4.18 20.60 5.06
CA GLY A 68 -5.28 20.46 4.09
C GLY A 68 -6.00 19.11 4.21
N ALA A 69 -5.26 18.01 4.39
CA ALA A 69 -5.82 16.69 4.60
C ALA A 69 -6.54 16.58 5.96
N ARG A 70 -5.97 17.17 7.01
CA ARG A 70 -6.56 17.24 8.35
C ARG A 70 -7.87 18.04 8.35
N ALA A 71 -7.90 19.17 7.67
CA ALA A 71 -9.09 20.01 7.57
C ALA A 71 -10.31 19.25 7.02
N ARG A 72 -10.09 18.35 6.04
CA ARG A 72 -11.15 17.48 5.48
C ARG A 72 -11.69 16.44 6.46
N LEU A 73 -10.92 16.08 7.49
CA LEU A 73 -11.32 15.12 8.52
C LEU A 73 -11.94 15.78 9.75
N ARG A 74 -11.78 17.10 9.95
CA ARG A 74 -12.28 17.82 11.15
C ARG A 74 -13.77 17.59 11.42
N SER A 75 -14.59 17.48 10.38
CA SER A 75 -16.03 17.20 10.51
C SER A 75 -16.34 15.77 10.94
N LYS A 76 -15.38 14.84 10.82
CA LYS A 76 -15.56 13.40 11.07
C LYS A 76 -14.88 12.91 12.33
N THR A 77 -13.91 13.65 12.85
CA THR A 77 -13.10 13.23 13.99
C THR A 77 -12.42 14.40 14.69
N GLY A 78 -12.30 14.30 16.03
CA GLY A 78 -11.47 15.16 16.85
C GLY A 78 -10.03 14.66 17.05
N ALA A 79 -9.55 13.69 16.22
CA ALA A 79 -8.22 13.16 16.36
C ALA A 79 -7.14 14.23 16.18
N GLU A 80 -6.09 14.14 17.00
CA GLU A 80 -4.95 15.05 16.97
C GLU A 80 -3.69 14.39 16.41
N LYS A 81 -3.64 13.05 16.40
CA LYS A 81 -2.54 12.27 15.84
C LYS A 81 -2.91 11.59 14.54
N PHE A 82 -1.97 11.58 13.62
CA PHE A 82 -2.18 11.09 12.26
C PHE A 82 -0.96 10.27 11.79
N ILE A 83 -1.20 9.42 10.80
CA ILE A 83 -0.15 8.77 10.01
C ILE A 83 -0.01 9.57 8.72
N ALA A 84 1.18 10.12 8.46
CA ALA A 84 1.51 10.70 7.16
C ALA A 84 1.66 9.55 6.16
N TYR A 85 0.72 9.42 5.22
CA TYR A 85 0.68 8.31 4.28
C TYR A 85 0.94 8.79 2.85
N PHE A 86 2.14 8.55 2.35
CA PHE A 86 2.48 8.77 0.95
C PHE A 86 1.93 7.62 0.12
N GLN A 87 0.89 7.90 -0.66
CA GLN A 87 0.10 6.89 -1.37
C GLN A 87 0.23 6.96 -2.89
N SER A 88 0.32 8.16 -3.47
CA SER A 88 0.30 8.34 -4.92
C SER A 88 1.52 7.71 -5.59
N TYR A 89 1.30 6.83 -6.57
CA TYR A 89 2.34 6.18 -7.38
C TYR A 89 3.33 5.31 -6.57
N THR A 90 4.64 5.58 -6.71
CA THR A 90 5.71 4.78 -6.09
C THR A 90 6.59 5.67 -5.24
N ASN A 91 6.33 5.75 -3.94
CA ASN A 91 6.85 6.81 -3.07
C ASN A 91 8.30 6.61 -2.59
N THR A 92 9.03 5.65 -3.14
CA THR A 92 10.48 5.51 -2.99
C THR A 92 11.23 5.65 -4.32
N TYR A 93 10.51 6.03 -5.39
CA TYR A 93 11.07 6.16 -6.73
C TYR A 93 11.49 7.60 -7.02
N ALA A 94 12.52 8.04 -6.31
CA ALA A 94 13.17 9.35 -6.44
C ALA A 94 14.59 9.27 -5.87
N PRO A 95 15.48 10.29 -6.11
CA PRO A 95 16.76 10.39 -5.44
C PRO A 95 16.64 10.38 -3.93
N VAL A 96 17.57 9.73 -3.23
CA VAL A 96 17.49 9.53 -1.77
C VAL A 96 17.48 10.85 -0.99
N GLU A 97 18.19 11.86 -1.48
CA GLU A 97 18.24 13.21 -0.88
C GLU A 97 16.86 13.90 -0.91
N TYR A 98 16.13 13.70 -2.01
CA TYR A 98 14.76 14.19 -2.12
C TYR A 98 13.83 13.48 -1.14
N LEU A 99 13.93 12.14 -1.06
CA LEU A 99 13.14 11.35 -0.12
C LEU A 99 13.46 11.70 1.34
N GLU A 100 14.74 11.93 1.67
CA GLU A 100 15.17 12.33 3.00
C GLU A 100 14.55 13.68 3.41
N THR A 101 14.60 14.66 2.52
CA THR A 101 13.98 15.97 2.75
C THR A 101 12.46 15.83 2.97
N LEU A 102 11.77 15.13 2.08
CA LEU A 102 10.33 14.97 2.10
C LEU A 102 9.84 14.22 3.36
N PHE A 103 10.47 13.09 3.66
CA PHE A 103 10.05 12.24 4.79
C PHE A 103 10.47 12.85 6.14
N SER A 104 11.62 13.54 6.21
CA SER A 104 12.03 14.26 7.41
C SER A 104 11.07 15.41 7.74
N GLU A 105 10.61 16.15 6.73
CA GLU A 105 9.60 17.18 6.93
C GLU A 105 8.30 16.58 7.49
N ALA A 106 7.82 15.46 6.90
CA ALA A 106 6.62 14.79 7.38
C ALA A 106 6.75 14.31 8.84
N ILE A 107 7.85 13.63 9.15
CA ILE A 107 8.07 13.01 10.47
C ILE A 107 8.33 14.05 11.57
N SER A 108 8.83 15.24 11.21
CA SER A 108 9.06 16.36 12.14
C SER A 108 7.77 16.99 12.65
N GLN A 109 6.64 16.80 11.94
CA GLN A 109 5.37 17.42 12.35
C GLN A 109 4.87 16.82 13.68
N PRO A 110 4.51 17.66 14.68
CA PRO A 110 4.05 17.17 15.99
C PRO A 110 2.81 16.26 15.91
N SER A 111 1.89 16.53 14.99
CA SER A 111 0.67 15.76 14.78
C SER A 111 0.90 14.41 14.08
N VAL A 112 2.09 14.15 13.52
CA VAL A 112 2.43 12.90 12.86
C VAL A 112 2.95 11.89 13.88
N ALA A 113 2.20 10.81 14.08
CA ALA A 113 2.57 9.71 14.97
C ALA A 113 3.44 8.64 14.28
N ALA A 114 3.24 8.45 12.97
CA ALA A 114 3.98 7.50 12.16
C ALA A 114 4.02 7.94 10.69
N LEU A 115 4.99 7.40 9.94
CA LEU A 115 5.11 7.57 8.51
C LEU A 115 4.70 6.25 7.83
N SER A 116 3.86 6.30 6.80
CA SER A 116 3.48 5.15 5.97
C SER A 116 3.79 5.46 4.50
N ILE A 117 4.45 4.54 3.81
CA ILE A 117 4.99 4.75 2.46
C ILE A 117 4.53 3.63 1.54
N GLY A 118 3.62 3.94 0.62
CA GLY A 118 3.18 3.01 -0.43
C GLY A 118 4.23 2.93 -1.54
N THR A 119 4.74 1.73 -1.81
CA THR A 119 5.78 1.55 -2.83
C THR A 119 5.81 0.17 -3.47
N ARG A 120 6.66 0.03 -4.46
CA ARG A 120 6.97 -1.19 -5.18
C ARG A 120 8.25 -1.84 -4.62
N PRO A 121 8.33 -3.19 -4.58
CA PRO A 121 9.52 -3.90 -4.11
C PRO A 121 10.79 -3.59 -4.90
N ASP A 122 10.67 -3.39 -6.22
CA ASP A 122 11.78 -3.08 -7.14
C ASP A 122 12.27 -1.62 -7.06
N CYS A 123 11.65 -0.79 -6.20
CA CYS A 123 12.02 0.61 -5.98
C CYS A 123 12.57 0.85 -4.55
N LEU A 124 13.25 -0.13 -3.99
CA LEU A 124 13.86 -0.09 -2.67
C LEU A 124 15.38 -0.38 -2.74
N PRO A 125 16.21 0.50 -3.33
CA PRO A 125 17.67 0.35 -3.28
C PRO A 125 18.16 0.42 -1.83
N GLY A 126 19.38 -0.06 -1.56
CA GLY A 126 19.95 -0.13 -0.20
C GLY A 126 19.93 1.21 0.54
N GLU A 127 20.34 2.27 -0.12
CA GLU A 127 20.34 3.64 0.42
C GLU A 127 18.96 4.14 0.89
N VAL A 128 17.89 3.73 0.19
CA VAL A 128 16.51 4.05 0.61
C VAL A 128 16.12 3.23 1.83
N VAL A 129 16.45 1.94 1.88
CA VAL A 129 16.19 1.10 3.07
C VAL A 129 16.94 1.66 4.28
N ASP A 130 18.19 2.09 4.10
CA ASP A 130 19.01 2.70 5.17
C ASP A 130 18.38 4.03 5.64
N LEU A 131 17.90 4.88 4.73
CA LEU A 131 17.17 6.10 5.06
C LEU A 131 15.93 5.78 5.93
N LEU A 132 15.09 4.85 5.46
CA LEU A 132 13.88 4.46 6.20
C LEU A 132 14.23 3.90 7.59
N GLY A 133 15.31 3.12 7.71
CA GLY A 133 15.82 2.63 8.99
C GLY A 133 16.30 3.74 9.93
N ARG A 134 16.91 4.81 9.41
CA ARG A 134 17.24 6.01 10.22
C ARG A 134 16.00 6.73 10.71
N LEU A 135 15.03 6.97 9.82
CA LEU A 135 13.78 7.64 10.17
C LEU A 135 12.94 6.84 11.17
N ASN A 136 12.97 5.51 11.08
CA ASN A 136 12.26 4.63 11.99
C ASN A 136 12.74 4.72 13.46
N LYS A 137 13.97 5.22 13.68
CA LYS A 137 14.48 5.52 15.03
C LYS A 137 13.90 6.81 15.63
N ILE A 138 13.30 7.65 14.81
CA ILE A 138 12.68 8.92 15.23
C ILE A 138 11.19 8.70 15.53
N LYS A 139 10.46 8.16 14.57
CA LYS A 139 9.05 7.73 14.69
C LYS A 139 8.82 6.47 13.85
N PRO A 140 7.83 5.64 14.19
CA PRO A 140 7.52 4.43 13.42
C PRO A 140 7.37 4.70 11.93
N VAL A 141 8.09 3.92 11.11
CA VAL A 141 7.99 3.93 9.65
C VAL A 141 7.41 2.61 9.18
N TRP A 142 6.36 2.69 8.37
CA TRP A 142 5.73 1.55 7.72
C TRP A 142 5.95 1.62 6.22
N VAL A 143 6.23 0.47 5.62
CA VAL A 143 6.23 0.33 4.16
C VAL A 143 5.02 -0.49 3.74
N GLU A 144 4.15 0.12 2.93
CA GLU A 144 3.03 -0.56 2.29
C GLU A 144 3.49 -1.11 0.93
N LEU A 145 3.80 -2.39 0.91
CA LEU A 145 4.51 -3.05 -0.19
C LEU A 145 3.52 -3.72 -1.13
N GLY A 146 3.54 -3.35 -2.40
CA GLY A 146 2.70 -3.97 -3.43
C GLY A 146 3.17 -5.39 -3.72
N LEU A 147 2.33 -6.40 -3.51
CA LEU A 147 2.50 -7.78 -4.00
C LEU A 147 1.41 -8.10 -5.02
N GLN A 148 0.20 -7.81 -4.65
CA GLN A 148 -1.06 -8.03 -5.37
C GLN A 148 -1.44 -9.52 -5.48
N THR A 149 -0.53 -10.36 -5.97
CA THR A 149 -0.66 -11.81 -6.14
C THR A 149 0.71 -12.49 -6.16
N ILE A 150 0.79 -13.76 -5.82
CA ILE A 150 2.00 -14.58 -6.01
C ILE A 150 2.09 -15.20 -7.41
N HIS A 151 1.00 -15.24 -8.17
CA HIS A 151 0.91 -15.96 -9.44
C HIS A 151 1.58 -15.19 -10.59
N PRO A 152 2.58 -15.77 -11.26
CA PRO A 152 3.40 -15.04 -12.25
C PRO A 152 2.63 -14.69 -13.53
N ASP A 153 1.63 -15.49 -13.91
CA ASP A 153 0.77 -15.24 -15.06
C ASP A 153 -0.17 -14.05 -14.80
N THR A 154 -0.84 -14.03 -13.65
CA THR A 154 -1.64 -12.88 -13.20
C THR A 154 -0.77 -11.63 -13.04
N ALA A 155 0.42 -11.75 -12.45
CA ALA A 155 1.36 -10.64 -12.29
C ALA A 155 1.78 -10.02 -13.64
N ARG A 156 1.95 -10.84 -14.69
CA ARG A 156 2.18 -10.38 -16.07
C ARG A 156 0.95 -9.69 -16.65
N TYR A 157 -0.23 -10.29 -16.50
CA TYR A 157 -1.47 -9.73 -16.99
C TYR A 157 -1.74 -8.34 -16.41
N ILE A 158 -1.59 -8.19 -15.09
CA ILE A 158 -1.77 -6.88 -14.43
C ILE A 158 -0.60 -5.92 -14.64
N ARG A 159 0.43 -6.30 -15.39
CA ARG A 159 1.64 -5.48 -15.63
C ARG A 159 2.35 -5.05 -14.35
N ARG A 160 2.44 -5.95 -13.37
CA ARG A 160 3.14 -5.65 -12.11
C ARG A 160 4.60 -5.25 -12.32
N GLY A 161 5.31 -5.91 -13.27
CA GLY A 161 6.63 -5.51 -13.74
C GLY A 161 7.82 -6.02 -12.92
N TYR A 162 7.63 -6.86 -11.90
CA TYR A 162 8.68 -7.54 -11.12
C TYR A 162 8.28 -8.96 -10.75
N ALA A 163 9.28 -9.81 -10.53
CA ALA A 163 9.10 -11.20 -10.12
C ALA A 163 8.86 -11.31 -8.61
N LEU A 164 8.30 -12.45 -8.16
CA LEU A 164 8.04 -12.71 -6.74
C LEU A 164 9.32 -12.63 -5.89
N ALA A 165 10.46 -13.12 -6.38
CA ALA A 165 11.75 -13.06 -5.69
C ALA A 165 12.19 -11.62 -5.34
N VAL A 166 11.80 -10.62 -6.14
CA VAL A 166 12.09 -9.20 -5.83
C VAL A 166 11.29 -8.73 -4.62
N TYR A 167 10.04 -9.20 -4.47
CA TYR A 167 9.23 -8.95 -3.28
C TYR A 167 9.85 -9.61 -2.05
N GLU A 168 10.26 -10.88 -2.14
CA GLU A 168 10.87 -11.62 -1.04
C GLU A 168 12.15 -10.94 -0.54
N ASP A 169 13.01 -10.51 -1.46
CA ASP A 169 14.23 -9.76 -1.10
C ASP A 169 13.93 -8.43 -0.42
N ALA A 170 12.98 -7.65 -0.97
CA ALA A 170 12.57 -6.39 -0.38
C ALA A 170 11.98 -6.57 1.03
N LEU A 171 11.09 -7.55 1.21
CA LEU A 171 10.52 -7.88 2.52
C LEU A 171 11.62 -8.24 3.53
N ARG A 172 12.54 -9.12 3.14
CA ARG A 172 13.66 -9.55 3.99
C ARG A 172 14.54 -8.36 4.42
N ARG A 173 14.90 -7.47 3.49
CA ARG A 173 15.73 -6.28 3.78
C ARG A 173 15.01 -5.27 4.68
N LEU A 174 13.74 -5.00 4.42
CA LEU A 174 12.93 -4.10 5.26
C LEU A 174 12.81 -4.64 6.69
N LYS A 175 12.51 -5.93 6.86
CA LYS A 175 12.43 -6.56 8.19
C LYS A 175 13.78 -6.56 8.90
N ALA A 176 14.89 -6.80 8.20
CA ALA A 176 16.24 -6.70 8.76
C ALA A 176 16.59 -5.28 9.24
N ALA A 177 16.02 -4.25 8.61
CA ALA A 177 16.13 -2.85 9.03
C ALA A 177 15.13 -2.46 10.14
N GLY A 178 14.33 -3.39 10.67
CA GLY A 178 13.33 -3.17 11.71
C GLY A 178 12.10 -2.39 11.25
N ILE A 179 11.84 -2.35 9.93
CA ILE A 179 10.71 -1.63 9.33
C ILE A 179 9.47 -2.51 9.34
N THR A 180 8.36 -1.97 9.80
CA THR A 180 7.05 -2.61 9.72
C THR A 180 6.59 -2.67 8.26
N VAL A 181 6.26 -3.87 7.77
CA VAL A 181 5.83 -4.11 6.39
C VAL A 181 4.37 -4.52 6.34
N ILE A 182 3.56 -3.77 5.58
CA ILE A 182 2.17 -4.07 5.29
C ILE A 182 2.09 -4.44 3.81
N VAL A 183 1.57 -5.62 3.50
CA VAL A 183 1.51 -6.12 2.13
C VAL A 183 0.12 -5.90 1.55
N HIS A 184 0.06 -5.35 0.34
CA HIS A 184 -1.17 -5.19 -0.40
C HIS A 184 -1.44 -6.42 -1.28
N VAL A 185 -2.63 -6.98 -1.14
CA VAL A 185 -3.18 -8.07 -1.96
C VAL A 185 -4.47 -7.59 -2.60
N ILE A 186 -4.67 -7.93 -3.88
CA ILE A 186 -5.93 -7.66 -4.59
C ILE A 186 -6.66 -8.98 -4.81
N LEU A 187 -7.86 -9.10 -4.25
CA LEU A 187 -8.76 -10.22 -4.45
C LEU A 187 -9.67 -9.97 -5.66
N GLY A 188 -9.93 -10.98 -6.46
CA GLY A 188 -10.76 -10.92 -7.65
C GLY A 188 -10.00 -10.48 -8.92
N LEU A 189 -8.67 -10.65 -8.96
CA LEU A 189 -7.89 -10.41 -10.17
C LEU A 189 -8.31 -11.36 -11.29
N PRO A 190 -8.42 -10.89 -12.56
CA PRO A 190 -8.78 -11.74 -13.68
C PRO A 190 -7.83 -12.95 -13.82
N GLY A 191 -8.42 -14.13 -13.98
CA GLY A 191 -7.69 -15.39 -14.07
C GLY A 191 -7.35 -16.03 -12.73
N GLU A 192 -7.78 -15.44 -11.61
CA GLU A 192 -7.67 -16.05 -10.29
C GLU A 192 -9.03 -16.53 -9.78
N ASP A 193 -9.14 -17.84 -9.61
CA ASP A 193 -10.24 -18.45 -8.87
C ASP A 193 -10.01 -18.36 -7.35
N ARG A 194 -10.97 -18.84 -6.58
CA ARG A 194 -10.90 -18.84 -5.10
C ARG A 194 -9.64 -19.54 -4.58
N GLU A 195 -9.27 -20.67 -5.16
CA GLU A 195 -8.11 -21.46 -4.76
C GLU A 195 -6.80 -20.64 -4.93
N ARG A 196 -6.61 -20.01 -6.07
CA ARG A 196 -5.43 -19.18 -6.34
C ARG A 196 -5.34 -17.97 -5.40
N MET A 197 -6.45 -17.30 -5.12
CA MET A 197 -6.48 -16.20 -4.15
C MET A 197 -6.08 -16.67 -2.75
N LEU A 198 -6.60 -17.82 -2.31
CA LEU A 198 -6.25 -18.40 -1.01
C LEU A 198 -4.79 -18.88 -0.95
N GLN A 199 -4.21 -19.38 -2.04
CA GLN A 199 -2.78 -19.69 -2.11
C GLN A 199 -1.91 -18.45 -1.86
N THR A 200 -2.32 -17.28 -2.33
CA THR A 200 -1.63 -16.01 -2.01
C THR A 200 -1.70 -15.71 -0.51
N ILE A 201 -2.82 -15.99 0.14
CA ILE A 201 -3.00 -15.78 1.58
C ILE A 201 -2.16 -16.78 2.39
N ASP A 202 -2.19 -18.06 2.03
CA ASP A 202 -1.38 -19.10 2.68
C ASP A 202 0.12 -18.79 2.59
N TYR A 203 0.58 -18.29 1.44
CA TYR A 203 1.95 -17.83 1.26
C TYR A 203 2.33 -16.71 2.24
N LEU A 204 1.44 -15.74 2.46
CA LEU A 204 1.66 -14.64 3.41
C LEU A 204 1.52 -15.07 4.87
N GLY A 205 0.79 -16.14 5.17
CA GLY A 205 0.72 -16.74 6.49
C GLY A 205 1.96 -17.57 6.87
N GLY A 206 2.81 -17.92 5.89
CA GLY A 206 3.98 -18.79 6.04
C GLY A 206 5.29 -18.03 6.33
N PRO A 207 6.44 -18.56 5.85
CA PRO A 207 7.78 -18.00 6.13
C PRO A 207 8.00 -16.57 5.61
N HIS A 208 7.22 -16.14 4.61
CA HIS A 208 7.28 -14.80 4.02
C HIS A 208 6.28 -13.82 4.66
N ARG A 209 5.95 -14.08 5.93
CA ARG A 209 4.96 -13.32 6.70
C ARG A 209 5.38 -11.85 6.86
N PRO A 210 4.56 -10.91 6.37
CA PRO A 210 4.67 -9.48 6.70
C PRO A 210 4.12 -9.21 8.12
N ASP A 211 4.23 -7.96 8.57
CA ASP A 211 3.66 -7.53 9.85
C ASP A 211 2.16 -7.22 9.77
N GLY A 212 1.66 -6.97 8.54
CA GLY A 212 0.25 -6.77 8.26
C GLY A 212 -0.09 -7.04 6.81
N VAL A 213 -1.36 -7.35 6.56
CA VAL A 213 -1.90 -7.57 5.20
C VAL A 213 -3.07 -6.63 4.97
N LYS A 214 -3.09 -5.97 3.82
CA LYS A 214 -4.21 -5.17 3.34
C LYS A 214 -4.90 -5.92 2.20
N LEU A 215 -6.03 -6.54 2.51
CA LEU A 215 -6.89 -7.21 1.54
C LEU A 215 -7.76 -6.18 0.84
N GLN A 216 -7.68 -6.13 -0.48
CA GLN A 216 -8.42 -5.18 -1.31
C GLN A 216 -9.23 -5.94 -2.34
N LEU A 217 -10.52 -5.61 -2.47
CA LEU A 217 -11.32 -6.05 -3.61
C LEU A 217 -10.84 -5.32 -4.87
N LEU A 218 -10.77 -6.03 -5.99
CA LEU A 218 -10.51 -5.40 -7.29
C LEU A 218 -11.61 -4.38 -7.62
N HIS A 219 -11.19 -3.16 -7.90
CA HIS A 219 -12.07 -2.12 -8.43
C HIS A 219 -11.77 -1.87 -9.90
N VAL A 220 -12.80 -1.97 -10.73
CA VAL A 220 -12.73 -1.61 -12.15
C VAL A 220 -12.97 -0.12 -12.28
N LEU A 221 -11.89 0.63 -12.46
CA LEU A 221 -11.94 2.09 -12.57
C LEU A 221 -12.05 2.52 -14.03
N GLU A 222 -12.94 3.45 -14.33
CA GLU A 222 -13.08 4.00 -15.67
C GLU A 222 -11.78 4.63 -16.17
N GLY A 223 -11.53 4.54 -17.48
CA GLY A 223 -10.29 5.02 -18.10
C GLY A 223 -9.08 4.11 -17.92
N THR A 224 -9.23 2.95 -17.28
CA THR A 224 -8.17 1.95 -17.14
C THR A 224 -8.27 0.87 -18.24
N ASP A 225 -7.15 0.21 -18.55
CA ASP A 225 -7.16 -0.93 -19.47
C ASP A 225 -7.99 -2.10 -18.92
N LEU A 226 -8.04 -2.25 -17.60
CA LEU A 226 -8.88 -3.25 -16.93
C LEU A 226 -10.37 -2.99 -17.20
N ALA A 227 -10.80 -1.70 -17.23
CA ALA A 227 -12.17 -1.37 -17.55
C ALA A 227 -12.52 -1.72 -19.01
N GLN A 228 -11.56 -1.61 -19.93
CA GLN A 228 -11.74 -2.05 -21.30
C GLN A 228 -11.91 -3.57 -21.39
N ASP A 229 -11.04 -4.33 -20.71
CA ASP A 229 -11.13 -5.79 -20.65
C ASP A 229 -12.45 -6.28 -20.04
N TRP A 230 -12.96 -5.57 -19.03
CA TRP A 230 -14.25 -5.85 -18.43
C TRP A 230 -15.43 -5.56 -19.41
N LYS A 231 -15.41 -4.42 -20.10
CA LYS A 231 -16.43 -4.08 -21.13
C LYS A 231 -16.44 -5.08 -22.28
N GLU A 232 -15.30 -5.68 -22.60
CA GLU A 232 -15.17 -6.72 -23.62
C GLU A 232 -15.56 -8.13 -23.11
N GLY A 233 -16.00 -8.24 -21.86
CA GLY A 233 -16.45 -9.50 -21.28
C GLY A 233 -15.33 -10.52 -20.98
N LYS A 234 -14.07 -10.08 -20.87
CA LYS A 234 -12.92 -10.97 -20.60
C LYS A 234 -12.91 -11.51 -19.17
N PHE A 235 -13.58 -10.86 -18.26
CA PHE A 235 -13.79 -11.30 -16.89
C PHE A 235 -15.06 -10.65 -16.30
N SER A 236 -15.54 -11.21 -15.18
CA SER A 236 -16.61 -10.64 -14.35
C SER A 236 -16.07 -10.20 -13.00
N CYS A 237 -16.66 -9.17 -12.41
CA CYS A 237 -16.39 -8.79 -11.03
C CYS A 237 -16.99 -9.80 -10.07
N MET A 238 -16.37 -9.93 -8.91
CA MET A 238 -16.89 -10.75 -7.81
C MET A 238 -18.16 -10.13 -7.22
N GLU A 239 -19.15 -10.94 -6.93
CA GLU A 239 -20.35 -10.50 -6.24
C GLU A 239 -20.07 -10.22 -4.75
N PRO A 240 -20.82 -9.30 -4.11
CA PRO A 240 -20.58 -8.93 -2.71
C PRO A 240 -20.59 -10.12 -1.73
N GLY A 241 -21.47 -11.10 -1.94
CA GLY A 241 -21.54 -12.31 -1.12
C GLY A 241 -20.30 -13.19 -1.26
N GLU A 242 -19.86 -13.40 -2.50
CA GLU A 242 -18.63 -14.16 -2.80
C GLU A 242 -17.39 -13.50 -2.17
N TYR A 243 -17.30 -12.17 -2.25
CA TYR A 243 -16.21 -11.43 -1.62
C TYR A 243 -16.24 -11.57 -0.09
N TYR A 244 -17.42 -11.48 0.53
CA TYR A 244 -17.55 -11.65 1.98
C TYR A 244 -17.07 -13.02 2.45
N ASP A 245 -17.52 -14.08 1.77
CA ASP A 245 -17.13 -15.46 2.11
C ASP A 245 -15.63 -15.70 1.90
N LEU A 246 -15.08 -15.17 0.79
CA LEU A 246 -13.63 -15.22 0.54
C LEU A 246 -12.84 -14.44 1.60
N LEU A 247 -13.33 -13.27 2.02
CA LEU A 247 -12.66 -12.46 3.04
C LEU A 247 -12.62 -13.19 4.39
N CYS A 248 -13.69 -13.87 4.77
CA CYS A 248 -13.71 -14.72 5.98
C CYS A 248 -12.63 -15.82 5.90
N ASP A 249 -12.58 -16.56 4.79
CA ASP A 249 -11.54 -17.58 4.58
C ASP A 249 -10.11 -17.00 4.64
N CYS A 250 -9.90 -15.82 4.04
CA CYS A 250 -8.61 -15.16 4.12
C CYS A 250 -8.20 -14.83 5.55
N LEU A 251 -9.14 -14.33 6.35
CA LEU A 251 -8.88 -13.99 7.76
C LEU A 251 -8.59 -15.22 8.62
N GLU A 252 -9.29 -16.34 8.36
CA GLU A 252 -9.07 -17.61 9.08
C GLU A 252 -7.70 -18.25 8.77
N ARG A 253 -7.14 -17.99 7.59
CA ARG A 253 -5.83 -18.52 7.15
C ARG A 253 -4.65 -17.65 7.56
N LEU A 254 -4.89 -16.37 7.82
CA LEU A 254 -3.85 -15.46 8.31
C LEU A 254 -3.63 -15.70 9.81
N PRO A 255 -2.37 -15.70 10.27
CA PRO A 255 -2.10 -15.79 11.71
C PRO A 255 -2.67 -14.58 12.44
N PRO A 256 -3.03 -14.76 13.72
CA PRO A 256 -3.56 -13.69 14.57
C PRO A 256 -2.54 -12.57 14.82
#